data_cb5fc7e4004dbd08d94d35d129e84031
#
_entry.id   cb5fc7e4004dbd08d94d35d129e84031
#
_cell.length_a   1.000
_cell.length_b   1.000
_cell.length_c   1.000
_cell.angle_alpha   90.00
_cell.angle_beta   90.00
_cell.angle_gamma   90.00
#
_symmetry.space_group_name_H-M   'P 1'
#
loop_
_entity.id
_entity.type
_entity.pdbx_description
1 polymer ?
#
loop_
_entity_poly.entity_id
_entity_poly.type
_entity_poly.pdbx_seq_one_letter_code
_entity_poly.pdbx_strand_id
1 'polypeptide(L)'
;MLPWITILRPLNLLQATLAVVLTTAFLGELDQIRSLMFLILSVITINAGGNIINDIYDLEIDRINRPDRPLPSGTMSVGQARIYLIVLFAIGLLFSWLISLETFIIAGPISIPTLIAYSACFKRQPLIGNLTVSFMLGLAFIYVGAAFGNIQATLVMAALAFGFTLIREIVKDLEDMEGDAKD
;
A
#
# COMPACT_ATOMS: atom_id res chain seq x y z
N MET A 1 -21.90 -3.61 4.89
CA MET A 1 -20.63 -3.77 5.68
C MET A 1 -20.43 -2.53 6.53
N LEU A 2 -19.73 -2.66 7.68
CA LEU A 2 -19.41 -1.49 8.50
C LEU A 2 -18.48 -0.55 7.72
N PRO A 3 -18.76 0.76 7.62
CA PRO A 3 -17.95 1.71 6.84
C PRO A 3 -16.45 1.68 7.18
N TRP A 4 -16.13 1.45 8.45
CA TRP A 4 -14.78 1.32 8.97
C TRP A 4 -13.98 0.14 8.41
N ILE A 5 -14.64 -0.94 7.99
CA ILE A 5 -14.00 -2.09 7.36
C ILE A 5 -13.92 -1.89 5.85
N THR A 6 -14.98 -1.35 5.24
CA THR A 6 -15.04 -1.16 3.79
C THR A 6 -13.95 -0.22 3.29
N ILE A 7 -13.67 0.87 4.01
CA ILE A 7 -12.65 1.86 3.65
C ILE A 7 -11.22 1.28 3.65
N LEU A 8 -10.97 0.22 4.42
CA LEU A 8 -9.67 -0.45 4.48
C LEU A 8 -9.36 -1.28 3.23
N ARG A 9 -10.38 -1.62 2.43
CA ARG A 9 -10.27 -2.51 1.26
C ARG A 9 -9.69 -3.89 1.62
N PRO A 10 -10.43 -4.75 2.35
CA PRO A 10 -9.91 -6.01 2.92
C PRO A 10 -9.21 -6.94 1.93
N LEU A 11 -9.65 -6.99 0.67
CA LEU A 11 -8.99 -7.81 -0.37
C LEU A 11 -7.56 -7.33 -0.66
N ASN A 12 -7.32 -6.02 -0.69
CA ASN A 12 -5.97 -5.47 -0.87
C ASN A 12 -5.08 -5.81 0.33
N LEU A 13 -5.63 -5.77 1.54
CA LEU A 13 -4.91 -6.13 2.76
C LEU A 13 -4.56 -7.62 2.78
N LEU A 14 -5.47 -8.48 2.33
CA LEU A 14 -5.22 -9.92 2.20
C LEU A 14 -4.09 -10.19 1.20
N GLN A 15 -4.09 -9.55 0.04
CA GLN A 15 -3.02 -9.69 -0.96
C GLN A 15 -1.67 -9.26 -0.40
N ALA A 16 -1.60 -8.12 0.31
CA ALA A 16 -0.39 -7.65 0.95
C ALA A 16 0.10 -8.63 2.03
N THR A 17 -0.82 -9.18 2.82
CA THR A 17 -0.50 -10.19 3.84
C THR A 17 0.07 -11.46 3.21
N LEU A 18 -0.54 -11.95 2.13
CA LEU A 18 -0.05 -13.12 1.40
C LEU A 18 1.36 -12.88 0.86
N ALA A 19 1.64 -11.71 0.29
CA ALA A 19 2.97 -11.36 -0.19
C ALA A 19 4.01 -11.39 0.95
N VAL A 20 3.68 -10.85 2.13
CA VAL A 20 4.54 -10.93 3.32
C VAL A 20 4.80 -12.37 3.72
N VAL A 21 3.76 -13.19 3.88
CA VAL A 21 3.90 -14.59 4.32
C VAL A 21 4.71 -15.41 3.32
N LEU A 22 4.44 -15.27 2.01
CA LEU A 22 5.16 -16.00 0.97
C LEU A 22 6.64 -15.56 0.89
N THR A 23 6.94 -14.27 1.05
CA THR A 23 8.32 -13.79 1.08
C THR A 23 9.05 -14.27 2.33
N THR A 24 8.39 -14.28 3.49
CA THR A 24 8.95 -14.84 4.74
C THR A 24 9.23 -16.34 4.60
N ALA A 25 8.30 -17.08 3.95
CA ALA A 25 8.49 -18.51 3.65
C ALA A 25 9.69 -18.75 2.73
N PHE A 26 9.86 -17.90 1.70
CA PHE A 26 11.01 -17.97 0.80
C PHE A 26 12.34 -17.73 1.53
N LEU A 27 12.36 -16.83 2.51
CA LEU A 27 13.54 -16.59 3.34
C LEU A 27 13.80 -17.72 4.34
N GLY A 28 12.87 -18.66 4.56
CA GLY A 28 12.98 -19.72 5.56
C GLY A 28 12.74 -19.27 7.00
N GLU A 29 12.08 -18.12 7.20
CA GLU A 29 11.96 -17.43 8.49
C GLU A 29 10.54 -17.53 9.10
N LEU A 30 9.73 -18.52 8.68
CA LEU A 30 8.36 -18.69 9.19
C LEU A 30 8.29 -19.04 10.69
N ASP A 31 9.36 -19.59 11.26
CA ASP A 31 9.49 -19.92 12.68
C ASP A 31 9.66 -18.67 13.56
N GLN A 32 10.09 -17.54 12.99
CA GLN A 32 10.16 -16.25 13.68
C GLN A 32 8.77 -15.60 13.81
N ILE A 33 7.84 -16.27 14.48
CA ILE A 33 6.42 -15.90 14.56
C ILE A 33 6.21 -14.46 15.04
N ARG A 34 6.99 -13.99 16.02
CA ARG A 34 6.88 -12.63 16.54
C ARG A 34 7.16 -11.59 15.47
N SER A 35 8.27 -11.74 14.74
CA SER A 35 8.66 -10.83 13.66
C SER A 35 7.66 -10.86 12.52
N LEU A 36 7.19 -12.04 12.13
CA LEU A 36 6.15 -12.23 11.12
C LEU A 36 4.83 -11.53 11.51
N MET A 37 4.38 -11.68 12.76
CA MET A 37 3.16 -11.01 13.23
C MET A 37 3.30 -9.49 13.20
N PHE A 38 4.43 -8.94 13.66
CA PHE A 38 4.67 -7.49 13.63
C PHE A 38 4.76 -6.97 12.19
N LEU A 39 5.38 -7.73 11.29
CA LEU A 39 5.43 -7.42 9.86
C LEU A 39 4.02 -7.34 9.26
N ILE A 40 3.19 -8.35 9.48
CA ILE A 40 1.81 -8.40 8.98
C ILE A 40 1.02 -7.21 9.53
N LEU A 41 1.09 -6.94 10.83
CA LEU A 41 0.37 -5.82 11.45
C LEU A 41 0.85 -4.47 10.90
N SER A 42 2.15 -4.29 10.71
CA SER A 42 2.70 -3.08 10.11
C SER A 42 2.22 -2.89 8.68
N VAL A 43 2.34 -3.91 7.84
CA VAL A 43 1.94 -3.86 6.42
C VAL A 43 0.45 -3.61 6.28
N ILE A 44 -0.39 -4.32 7.04
CA ILE A 44 -1.85 -4.14 6.99
C ILE A 44 -2.22 -2.70 7.36
N THR A 45 -1.68 -2.17 8.46
CA THR A 45 -2.07 -0.85 8.95
C THR A 45 -1.57 0.28 8.07
N ILE A 46 -0.34 0.20 7.55
CA ILE A 46 0.21 1.20 6.61
C ILE A 46 -0.54 1.15 5.27
N ASN A 47 -0.81 -0.05 4.74
CA ASN A 47 -1.56 -0.20 3.49
C ASN A 47 -3.01 0.29 3.63
N ALA A 48 -3.67 -0.04 4.75
CA ALA A 48 -5.00 0.48 5.07
C ALA A 48 -5.01 2.01 5.15
N GLY A 49 -4.00 2.60 5.78
CA GLY A 49 -3.81 4.05 5.79
C GLY A 49 -3.65 4.63 4.38
N GLY A 50 -2.88 3.98 3.52
CA GLY A 50 -2.74 4.34 2.10
C GLY A 50 -4.07 4.31 1.34
N ASN A 51 -4.92 3.31 1.59
CA ASN A 51 -6.25 3.24 1.00
C ASN A 51 -7.14 4.41 1.46
N ILE A 52 -7.09 4.77 2.75
CA ILE A 52 -7.84 5.91 3.29
C ILE A 52 -7.36 7.24 2.69
N ILE A 53 -6.05 7.45 2.57
CA ILE A 53 -5.50 8.65 1.91
C ILE A 53 -6.04 8.75 0.49
N ASN A 54 -5.98 7.67 -0.29
CA ASN A 54 -6.53 7.65 -1.64
C ASN A 54 -8.00 8.05 -1.66
N ASP A 55 -8.83 7.48 -0.79
CA ASP A 55 -10.26 7.80 -0.75
C ASP A 55 -10.52 9.27 -0.34
N ILE A 56 -9.68 9.86 0.51
CA ILE A 56 -9.79 11.29 0.88
C ILE A 56 -9.47 12.20 -0.32
N TYR A 57 -8.39 11.91 -1.07
CA TYR A 57 -8.01 12.72 -2.25
C TYR A 57 -8.92 12.50 -3.44
N ASP A 58 -9.58 11.33 -3.52
CA ASP A 58 -10.50 10.97 -4.61
C ASP A 58 -11.96 11.34 -4.35
N LEU A 59 -12.26 11.95 -3.20
CA LEU A 59 -13.65 12.14 -2.75
C LEU A 59 -14.57 12.75 -3.83
N GLU A 60 -14.12 13.78 -4.55
CA GLU A 60 -14.94 14.44 -5.57
C GLU A 60 -15.19 13.54 -6.78
N ILE A 61 -14.18 12.84 -7.25
CA ILE A 61 -14.33 11.91 -8.38
C ILE A 61 -15.12 10.66 -7.98
N ASP A 62 -14.94 10.18 -6.73
CA ASP A 62 -15.66 9.02 -6.21
C ASP A 62 -17.14 9.31 -5.95
N ARG A 63 -17.54 10.57 -5.75
CA ARG A 63 -18.97 10.97 -5.69
C ARG A 63 -19.70 10.63 -6.98
N ILE A 64 -19.00 10.68 -8.11
CA ILE A 64 -19.55 10.37 -9.43
C ILE A 64 -19.42 8.88 -9.73
N ASN A 65 -18.20 8.34 -9.59
CA ASN A 65 -17.88 7.01 -10.07
C ASN A 65 -18.18 5.89 -9.08
N ARG A 66 -18.18 6.18 -7.76
CA ARG A 66 -18.32 5.21 -6.67
C ARG A 66 -19.10 5.78 -5.48
N PRO A 67 -20.36 6.21 -5.68
CA PRO A 67 -21.16 6.91 -4.66
C PRO A 67 -21.42 6.08 -3.39
N ASP A 68 -21.33 4.74 -3.50
CA ASP A 68 -21.55 3.82 -2.38
C ASP A 68 -20.35 3.68 -1.41
N ARG A 69 -19.19 4.29 -1.75
CA ARG A 69 -18.03 4.29 -0.84
C ARG A 69 -18.32 5.08 0.44
N PRO A 70 -17.64 4.74 1.57
CA PRO A 70 -17.92 5.36 2.87
C PRO A 70 -17.85 6.89 2.90
N LEU A 71 -16.89 7.51 2.22
CA LEU A 71 -16.75 8.97 2.21
C LEU A 71 -17.78 9.63 1.26
N PRO A 72 -17.95 9.22 -0.01
CA PRO A 72 -18.95 9.75 -0.90
C PRO A 72 -20.38 9.61 -0.38
N SER A 73 -20.73 8.46 0.20
CA SER A 73 -22.07 8.19 0.77
C SER A 73 -22.36 8.95 2.06
N GLY A 74 -21.34 9.60 2.67
CA GLY A 74 -21.49 10.28 3.96
C GLY A 74 -21.60 9.36 5.18
N THR A 75 -21.45 8.03 5.01
CA THR A 75 -21.46 7.08 6.14
C THR A 75 -20.22 7.18 7.01
N MET A 76 -19.17 7.85 6.53
CA MET A 76 -18.00 8.26 7.29
C MET A 76 -17.62 9.69 6.89
N SER A 77 -17.32 10.54 7.88
CA SER A 77 -16.83 11.90 7.61
C SER A 77 -15.33 11.90 7.28
N VAL A 78 -14.88 12.89 6.52
CA VAL A 78 -13.43 13.09 6.22
C VAL A 78 -12.62 13.27 7.51
N GLY A 79 -13.19 13.93 8.53
CA GLY A 79 -12.55 14.08 9.84
C GLY A 79 -12.31 12.74 10.54
N GLN A 80 -13.31 11.86 10.54
CA GLN A 80 -13.19 10.50 11.07
C GLN A 80 -12.14 9.68 10.31
N ALA A 81 -12.15 9.76 8.97
CA ALA A 81 -11.18 9.07 8.11
C ALA A 81 -9.74 9.55 8.39
N ARG A 82 -9.51 10.85 8.61
CA ARG A 82 -8.19 11.41 8.97
C ARG A 82 -7.70 10.91 10.32
N ILE A 83 -8.56 10.87 11.33
CA ILE A 83 -8.19 10.33 12.66
C ILE A 83 -7.83 8.85 12.52
N TYR A 84 -8.66 8.09 11.82
CA TYR A 84 -8.43 6.66 11.60
C TYR A 84 -7.11 6.38 10.88
N LEU A 85 -6.82 7.14 9.84
CA LEU A 85 -5.55 7.12 9.11
C LEU A 85 -4.35 7.35 10.04
N ILE A 86 -4.40 8.40 10.88
CA ILE A 86 -3.30 8.73 11.81
C ILE A 86 -3.07 7.57 12.79
N VAL A 87 -4.14 7.00 13.34
CA VAL A 87 -4.05 5.85 14.25
C VAL A 87 -3.44 4.64 13.55
N LEU A 88 -3.86 4.34 12.32
CA LEU A 88 -3.32 3.21 11.55
C LEU A 88 -1.82 3.40 11.24
N PHE A 89 -1.39 4.59 10.83
CA PHE A 89 0.01 4.86 10.60
C PHE A 89 0.84 4.79 11.88
N ALA A 90 0.32 5.31 13.00
CA ALA A 90 1.00 5.21 14.29
C ALA A 90 1.20 3.75 14.73
N ILE A 91 0.18 2.90 14.55
CA ILE A 91 0.27 1.46 14.84
C ILE A 91 1.28 0.79 13.91
N GLY A 92 1.23 1.08 12.62
CA GLY A 92 2.16 0.50 11.63
C GLY A 92 3.61 0.87 11.92
N LEU A 93 3.87 2.13 12.26
CA LEU A 93 5.19 2.60 12.66
C LEU A 93 5.69 1.98 13.97
N LEU A 94 4.80 1.81 14.94
CA LEU A 94 5.13 1.13 16.19
C LEU A 94 5.60 -0.31 15.92
N PHE A 95 4.86 -1.09 15.13
CA PHE A 95 5.25 -2.45 14.81
C PHE A 95 6.51 -2.51 13.95
N SER A 96 6.72 -1.58 13.01
CA SER A 96 7.98 -1.46 12.27
C SER A 96 9.16 -1.21 13.21
N TRP A 97 9.01 -0.28 14.14
CA TRP A 97 10.05 0.03 15.14
C TRP A 97 10.39 -1.16 16.03
N LEU A 98 9.39 -1.96 16.42
CA LEU A 98 9.58 -3.14 17.25
C LEU A 98 10.30 -4.31 16.52
N ILE A 99 10.38 -4.24 15.18
CA ILE A 99 11.15 -5.19 14.37
C ILE A 99 12.61 -4.71 14.29
N SER A 100 12.86 -3.57 13.62
CA SER A 100 14.20 -3.01 13.44
C SER A 100 14.15 -1.53 13.03
N LEU A 101 15.31 -0.85 13.13
CA LEU A 101 15.43 0.54 12.65
C LEU A 101 15.25 0.62 11.13
N GLU A 102 15.74 -0.37 10.38
CA GLU A 102 15.63 -0.43 8.92
C GLU A 102 14.16 -0.50 8.48
N THR A 103 13.38 -1.38 9.12
CA THR A 103 11.93 -1.47 8.84
C THR A 103 11.20 -0.18 9.21
N PHE A 104 11.55 0.47 10.31
CA PHE A 104 10.99 1.77 10.67
C PHE A 104 11.31 2.85 9.63
N ILE A 105 12.54 2.92 9.14
CA ILE A 105 12.95 3.88 8.09
C ILE A 105 12.20 3.61 6.79
N ILE A 106 12.04 2.35 6.39
CA ILE A 106 11.30 2.01 5.18
C ILE A 106 9.81 2.37 5.32
N ALA A 107 9.20 2.04 6.45
CA ALA A 107 7.79 2.29 6.68
C ALA A 107 7.47 3.79 6.85
N GLY A 108 8.23 4.50 7.69
CA GLY A 108 8.01 5.90 8.05
C GLY A 108 8.53 6.86 6.99
N PRO A 109 9.82 7.21 7.00
CA PRO A 109 10.39 8.21 6.10
C PRO A 109 10.25 7.92 4.60
N ILE A 110 10.10 6.65 4.18
CA ILE A 110 10.01 6.31 2.76
C ILE A 110 8.57 6.03 2.34
N SER A 111 7.90 5.03 2.95
CA SER A 111 6.60 4.57 2.46
C SER A 111 5.48 5.58 2.69
N ILE A 112 5.34 6.13 3.89
CA ILE A 112 4.23 7.04 4.21
C ILE A 112 4.27 8.31 3.36
N PRO A 113 5.40 9.05 3.22
CA PRO A 113 5.47 10.21 2.34
C PRO A 113 5.21 9.87 0.88
N THR A 114 5.68 8.69 0.41
CA THR A 114 5.44 8.22 -0.96
C THR A 114 3.96 7.97 -1.21
N LEU A 115 3.24 7.34 -0.27
CA LEU A 115 1.78 7.11 -0.35
C LEU A 115 1.01 8.44 -0.38
N ILE A 116 1.42 9.42 0.43
CA ILE A 116 0.82 10.76 0.45
C ILE A 116 1.07 11.46 -0.88
N ALA A 117 2.32 11.50 -1.35
CA ALA A 117 2.70 12.16 -2.60
C ALA A 117 2.02 11.51 -3.82
N TYR A 118 1.92 10.17 -3.83
CA TYR A 118 1.17 9.44 -4.85
C TYR A 118 -0.28 9.91 -4.91
N SER A 119 -0.99 9.88 -3.77
CA SER A 119 -2.41 10.22 -3.72
C SER A 119 -2.68 11.69 -4.04
N ALA A 120 -1.80 12.59 -3.57
CA ALA A 120 -1.95 14.03 -3.76
C ALA A 120 -1.60 14.50 -5.17
N CYS A 121 -0.52 13.96 -5.76
CA CYS A 121 0.10 14.54 -6.97
C CYS A 121 0.38 13.51 -8.06
N PHE A 122 1.01 12.36 -7.74
CA PHE A 122 1.66 11.52 -8.75
C PHE A 122 0.68 10.65 -9.54
N LYS A 123 -0.42 10.22 -8.92
CA LYS A 123 -1.39 9.34 -9.59
C LYS A 123 -2.07 9.97 -10.81
N ARG A 124 -2.04 11.30 -10.93
CA ARG A 124 -2.59 12.04 -12.09
C ARG A 124 -1.54 12.30 -13.17
N GLN A 125 -0.30 11.86 -12.94
CA GLN A 125 0.80 12.03 -13.86
C GLN A 125 1.15 10.68 -14.49
N PRO A 126 0.95 10.52 -15.80
CA PRO A 126 1.39 9.32 -16.51
C PRO A 126 2.86 9.03 -16.21
N LEU A 127 3.25 7.79 -16.21
CA LEU A 127 4.60 7.29 -15.91
C LEU A 127 5.05 7.52 -14.45
N ILE A 128 4.93 8.73 -13.87
CA ILE A 128 5.34 8.99 -12.48
C ILE A 128 4.45 8.21 -11.52
N GLY A 129 3.14 8.18 -11.76
CA GLY A 129 2.19 7.35 -11.02
C GLY A 129 2.57 5.87 -11.10
N ASN A 130 2.82 5.38 -12.31
CA ASN A 130 3.18 3.98 -12.58
C ASN A 130 4.49 3.58 -11.91
N LEU A 131 5.51 4.45 -12.01
CA LEU A 131 6.80 4.26 -11.33
C LEU A 131 6.63 4.22 -9.81
N THR A 132 5.77 5.09 -9.25
CA THR A 132 5.53 5.14 -7.80
C THR A 132 4.84 3.88 -7.30
N VAL A 133 3.81 3.40 -7.98
CA VAL A 133 3.12 2.14 -7.62
C VAL A 133 4.08 0.96 -7.72
N SER A 134 4.87 0.90 -8.80
CA SER A 134 5.87 -0.15 -9.03
C SER A 134 6.96 -0.14 -7.96
N PHE A 135 7.44 1.07 -7.60
CA PHE A 135 8.41 1.25 -6.52
C PHE A 135 7.86 0.75 -5.18
N MET A 136 6.62 1.13 -4.83
CA MET A 136 6.01 0.72 -3.57
C MET A 136 5.83 -0.80 -3.48
N LEU A 137 5.49 -1.45 -4.61
CA LEU A 137 5.36 -2.90 -4.63
C LEU A 137 6.72 -3.61 -4.51
N GLY A 138 7.76 -3.11 -5.20
CA GLY A 138 9.13 -3.61 -5.02
C GLY A 138 9.65 -3.39 -3.60
N LEU A 139 9.37 -2.21 -3.03
CA LEU A 139 9.77 -1.86 -1.67
C LEU A 139 9.16 -2.79 -0.61
N ALA A 140 7.98 -3.36 -0.85
CA ALA A 140 7.35 -4.31 0.05
C ALA A 140 8.22 -5.57 0.26
N PHE A 141 8.89 -6.07 -0.78
CA PHE A 141 9.82 -7.20 -0.68
C PHE A 141 11.10 -6.82 0.08
N ILE A 142 11.63 -5.61 -0.18
CA ILE A 142 12.78 -5.07 0.57
C ILE A 142 12.44 -4.94 2.05
N TYR A 143 11.22 -4.50 2.36
CA TYR A 143 10.73 -4.36 3.72
C TYR A 143 10.72 -5.69 4.49
N VAL A 144 10.27 -6.77 3.85
CA VAL A 144 10.34 -8.12 4.44
C VAL A 144 11.81 -8.56 4.62
N GLY A 145 12.65 -8.34 3.61
CA GLY A 145 14.09 -8.64 3.71
C GLY A 145 14.78 -7.90 4.85
N ALA A 146 14.43 -6.62 5.06
CA ALA A 146 14.95 -5.81 6.16
C ALA A 146 14.52 -6.34 7.53
N ALA A 147 13.31 -6.88 7.65
CA ALA A 147 12.79 -7.43 8.90
C ALA A 147 13.59 -8.64 9.40
N PHE A 148 14.18 -9.40 8.49
CA PHE A 148 14.96 -10.59 8.78
C PHE A 148 16.48 -10.39 8.55
N GLY A 149 16.92 -9.14 8.32
CA GLY A 149 18.34 -8.82 8.08
C GLY A 149 18.91 -9.38 6.78
N ASN A 150 18.05 -9.73 5.81
CA ASN A 150 18.44 -10.36 4.55
C ASN A 150 17.83 -9.68 3.33
N ILE A 151 18.10 -8.37 3.18
CA ILE A 151 17.61 -7.58 2.03
C ILE A 151 18.12 -8.18 0.70
N GLN A 152 19.35 -8.68 0.67
CA GLN A 152 19.94 -9.20 -0.56
C GLN A 152 19.15 -10.35 -1.17
N ALA A 153 18.60 -11.24 -0.35
CA ALA A 153 17.78 -12.36 -0.83
C ALA A 153 16.46 -11.91 -1.48
N THR A 154 15.95 -10.72 -1.11
CA THR A 154 14.68 -10.20 -1.65
C THR A 154 14.85 -9.25 -2.85
N LEU A 155 16.10 -8.88 -3.23
CA LEU A 155 16.35 -7.93 -4.31
C LEU A 155 15.78 -8.39 -5.66
N VAL A 156 15.92 -9.67 -6.00
CA VAL A 156 15.39 -10.21 -7.25
C VAL A 156 13.86 -10.14 -7.26
N MET A 157 13.22 -10.51 -6.15
CA MET A 157 11.76 -10.40 -6.02
C MET A 157 11.29 -8.95 -6.14
N ALA A 158 12.00 -8.03 -5.49
CA ALA A 158 11.71 -6.60 -5.56
C ALA A 158 11.83 -6.07 -6.99
N ALA A 159 12.90 -6.43 -7.71
CA ALA A 159 13.10 -6.03 -9.09
C ALA A 159 12.03 -6.61 -10.04
N LEU A 160 11.67 -7.88 -9.87
CA LEU A 160 10.60 -8.51 -10.65
C LEU A 160 9.25 -7.88 -10.36
N ALA A 161 8.92 -7.66 -9.08
CA ALA A 161 7.67 -7.02 -8.67
C ALA A 161 7.57 -5.60 -9.24
N PHE A 162 8.66 -4.82 -9.17
CA PHE A 162 8.75 -3.50 -9.79
C PHE A 162 8.50 -3.58 -11.30
N GLY A 163 9.25 -4.44 -12.01
CA GLY A 163 9.19 -4.54 -13.48
C GLY A 163 7.82 -5.01 -13.98
N PHE A 164 7.27 -6.08 -13.40
CA PHE A 164 5.95 -6.58 -13.81
C PHE A 164 4.83 -5.58 -13.50
N THR A 165 4.92 -4.89 -12.37
CA THR A 165 3.93 -3.86 -12.04
C THR A 165 4.03 -2.69 -13.01
N LEU A 166 5.23 -2.24 -13.34
CA LEU A 166 5.43 -1.14 -14.28
C LEU A 166 4.85 -1.48 -15.66
N ILE A 167 5.13 -2.67 -16.17
CA ILE A 167 4.57 -3.14 -17.44
C ILE A 167 3.04 -3.16 -17.37
N ARG A 168 2.48 -3.74 -16.31
CA ARG A 168 1.02 -3.82 -16.11
C ARG A 168 0.37 -2.43 -16.08
N GLU A 169 0.94 -1.47 -15.34
CA GLU A 169 0.37 -0.12 -15.26
C GLU A 169 0.46 0.61 -16.61
N ILE A 170 1.57 0.46 -17.35
CA ILE A 170 1.70 1.05 -18.70
C ILE A 170 0.68 0.43 -19.67
N VAL A 171 0.51 -0.89 -19.65
CA VAL A 171 -0.48 -1.56 -20.52
C VAL A 171 -1.88 -1.09 -20.19
N LYS A 172 -2.22 -0.98 -18.91
CA LYS A 172 -3.51 -0.45 -18.47
C LYS A 172 -3.76 0.98 -18.96
N ASP A 173 -2.78 1.86 -18.85
CA ASP A 173 -2.91 3.24 -19.33
C ASP A 173 -3.14 3.28 -20.84
N LEU A 174 -2.51 2.39 -21.63
CA LEU A 174 -2.74 2.27 -23.07
C LEU A 174 -4.16 1.78 -23.39
N GLU A 175 -4.65 0.80 -22.64
CA GLU A 175 -6.03 0.28 -22.79
C GLU A 175 -7.08 1.38 -22.49
N ASP A 176 -6.85 2.15 -21.42
CA ASP A 176 -7.72 3.26 -21.02
C ASP A 176 -7.75 4.35 -22.13
N MET A 177 -6.62 4.69 -22.75
CA MET A 177 -6.53 5.65 -23.87
C MET A 177 -7.28 5.16 -25.12
N GLU A 178 -7.22 3.86 -25.44
CA GLU A 178 -7.96 3.30 -26.58
C GLU A 178 -9.48 3.26 -26.32
N GLY A 179 -9.90 3.14 -25.07
CA GLY A 179 -11.29 3.23 -24.65
C GLY A 179 -11.86 4.64 -24.88
N ASP A 180 -11.15 5.65 -24.37
CA ASP A 180 -11.56 7.06 -24.48
C ASP A 180 -11.57 7.59 -25.94
N ALA A 181 -10.80 6.98 -26.84
CA ALA A 181 -10.76 7.35 -28.25
C ALA A 181 -11.95 6.81 -29.07
N LYS A 182 -12.79 5.93 -28.51
CA LYS A 182 -13.95 5.31 -29.18
C LYS A 182 -15.30 5.91 -28.75
N ASP A 183 -15.31 6.76 -27.73
CA ASP A 183 -16.46 7.54 -27.26
C ASP A 183 -16.42 8.99 -27.80
#